data_01e1a02ccbcfa2f9607675d39dfbcc2e
#
_entry.id   01e1a02ccbcfa2f9607675d39dfbcc2e
#
_cell.length_a   1.000
_cell.length_b   1.000
_cell.length_c   1.000
_cell.angle_alpha   90.00
_cell.angle_beta   90.00
_cell.angle_gamma   90.00
#
_symmetry.space_group_name_H-M   'P 1'
#
loop_
_entity.id
_entity.type
_entity.pdbx_description
1 polymer ?
#
loop_
_entity_poly.entity_id
_entity_poly.type
_entity_poly.pdbx_seq_one_letter_code
_entity_poly.pdbx_strand_id
1 'polypeptide(L)'
;MIPNIVGRLGLFLCQFLVLVLSAGDGLAQTGSLKHSPADVVKRYLALDHKGARLDAMSFETVASYTSWHDEPTWGHVVVTRGFVVAEQYRQWEVIDSLEVVIPVTFQVLGSVYLETAGFVQETETEEVRFRVKAVKNRWRIVEPMLPPHVGQKRMVNFVREALLKETDPAKRDRLGALQDELRKAKQ
;
A
#
# COMPACT_ATOMS: atom_id res chain seq x y z
N MET A 1 56.60 30.45 -81.86
CA MET A 1 56.61 29.22 -81.07
C MET A 1 55.67 29.42 -79.92
N ILE A 2 54.56 28.71 -79.97
CA ILE A 2 53.50 28.76 -79.01
C ILE A 2 53.73 27.66 -77.96
N PRO A 3 53.47 27.88 -76.70
CA PRO A 3 52.67 26.89 -76.02
C PRO A 3 51.52 27.42 -75.17
N ASN A 4 50.49 26.64 -75.25
CA ASN A 4 49.21 26.52 -74.56
C ASN A 4 49.21 26.89 -73.09
N ILE A 5 48.25 27.75 -72.77
CA ILE A 5 47.78 27.90 -71.37
C ILE A 5 46.36 27.29 -71.27
N VAL A 6 46.33 26.14 -70.68
CA VAL A 6 45.10 25.50 -70.33
C VAL A 6 44.65 26.05 -68.97
N GLY A 7 43.56 26.80 -69.00
CA GLY A 7 42.93 27.30 -67.80
C GLY A 7 42.28 26.20 -66.99
N ARG A 8 42.65 26.09 -65.74
CA ARG A 8 41.88 25.26 -64.75
C ARG A 8 40.86 26.15 -64.06
N LEU A 9 39.64 25.92 -64.42
CA LEU A 9 38.48 26.47 -63.75
C LEU A 9 38.34 25.80 -62.37
N GLY A 10 38.69 26.57 -61.33
CA GLY A 10 38.50 26.10 -59.94
C GLY A 10 37.03 26.19 -59.57
N LEU A 11 36.44 25.03 -59.39
CA LEU A 11 35.09 24.85 -58.90
C LEU A 11 35.12 25.09 -57.37
N PHE A 12 34.66 26.28 -56.92
CA PHE A 12 34.42 26.52 -55.51
C PHE A 12 33.12 25.79 -55.11
N LEU A 13 33.32 24.64 -54.48
CA LEU A 13 32.24 23.87 -53.84
C LEU A 13 31.95 24.54 -52.49
N CYS A 14 30.92 25.39 -52.48
CA CYS A 14 30.34 25.88 -51.22
C CYS A 14 29.74 24.70 -50.47
N GLN A 15 30.46 24.15 -49.50
CA GLN A 15 29.90 23.27 -48.55
C GLN A 15 28.98 24.07 -47.59
N PHE A 16 27.69 24.06 -47.85
CA PHE A 16 26.70 24.44 -46.86
C PHE A 16 26.67 23.37 -45.75
N LEU A 17 27.32 23.70 -44.66
CA LEU A 17 27.21 22.96 -43.41
C LEU A 17 25.83 23.20 -42.85
N VAL A 18 24.88 22.31 -43.17
CA VAL A 18 23.56 22.29 -42.54
C VAL A 18 23.75 21.76 -41.11
N LEU A 19 23.85 22.69 -40.17
CA LEU A 19 23.74 22.39 -38.76
C LEU A 19 22.28 21.98 -38.48
N VAL A 20 22.02 20.66 -38.57
CA VAL A 20 20.78 20.08 -38.05
C VAL A 20 20.86 20.18 -36.54
N LEU A 21 20.27 21.24 -35.97
CA LEU A 21 19.90 21.29 -34.58
C LEU A 21 18.84 20.20 -34.39
N SER A 22 19.27 19.01 -34.04
CA SER A 22 18.41 18.02 -33.43
C SER A 22 17.96 18.59 -32.07
N ALA A 23 16.82 19.29 -32.08
CA ALA A 23 16.03 19.49 -30.89
C ALA A 23 15.70 18.08 -30.40
N GLY A 24 16.52 17.57 -29.50
CA GLY A 24 16.21 16.40 -28.73
C GLY A 24 14.94 16.75 -27.96
N ASP A 25 13.79 16.28 -28.45
CA ASP A 25 12.62 16.11 -27.61
C ASP A 25 13.05 15.27 -26.42
N GLY A 26 13.47 15.96 -25.37
CA GLY A 26 13.54 15.40 -24.05
C GLY A 26 12.13 15.00 -23.66
N LEU A 27 11.69 13.85 -24.19
CA LEU A 27 10.61 13.10 -23.59
C LEU A 27 11.08 12.85 -22.17
N ALA A 28 10.68 13.75 -21.26
CA ALA A 28 10.70 13.47 -19.85
C ALA A 28 10.02 12.11 -19.73
N GLN A 29 10.82 11.06 -19.54
CA GLN A 29 10.32 9.78 -19.11
C GLN A 29 9.65 10.07 -17.79
N THR A 30 8.35 10.37 -17.84
CA THR A 30 7.45 10.24 -16.71
C THR A 30 7.54 8.77 -16.37
N GLY A 31 8.46 8.44 -15.46
CA GLY A 31 8.67 7.08 -14.99
C GLY A 31 7.33 6.57 -14.53
N SER A 32 6.72 5.71 -15.33
CA SER A 32 5.44 5.10 -15.03
C SER A 32 5.50 4.56 -13.62
N LEU A 33 4.68 5.11 -12.73
CA LEU A 33 4.53 4.62 -11.36
C LEU A 33 4.20 3.13 -11.45
N LYS A 34 5.07 2.25 -10.93
CA LYS A 34 5.07 0.81 -11.19
C LYS A 34 3.79 0.08 -10.82
N HIS A 35 2.93 0.70 -10.01
CA HIS A 35 1.69 0.12 -9.50
C HIS A 35 0.59 1.18 -9.46
N SER A 36 -0.66 0.75 -9.59
CA SER A 36 -1.82 1.58 -9.28
C SER A 36 -1.83 1.96 -7.78
N PRO A 37 -2.31 3.15 -7.40
CA PRO A 37 -2.49 3.48 -5.98
C PRO A 37 -3.43 2.49 -5.27
N ALA A 38 -4.46 1.98 -5.94
CA ALA A 38 -5.34 0.94 -5.39
C ALA A 38 -4.61 -0.38 -5.13
N ASP A 39 -3.64 -0.77 -5.97
CA ASP A 39 -2.83 -1.97 -5.74
C ASP A 39 -1.99 -1.87 -4.46
N VAL A 40 -1.50 -0.66 -4.15
CA VAL A 40 -0.75 -0.42 -2.91
C VAL A 40 -1.64 -0.61 -1.69
N VAL A 41 -2.84 -0.03 -1.70
CA VAL A 41 -3.83 -0.21 -0.62
C VAL A 41 -4.24 -1.68 -0.49
N LYS A 42 -4.53 -2.36 -1.60
CA LYS A 42 -4.88 -3.80 -1.58
C LYS A 42 -3.78 -4.66 -0.97
N ARG A 43 -2.53 -4.44 -1.33
CA ARG A 43 -1.39 -5.22 -0.82
C ARG A 43 -1.16 -4.96 0.67
N TYR A 44 -1.22 -3.69 1.09
CA TYR A 44 -1.15 -3.33 2.50
C TYR A 44 -2.22 -4.04 3.31
N LEU A 45 -3.49 -3.92 2.91
CA LEU A 45 -4.62 -4.52 3.60
C LEU A 45 -4.58 -6.06 3.56
N ALA A 46 -4.12 -6.66 2.47
CA ALA A 46 -3.98 -8.11 2.38
C ALA A 46 -2.94 -8.67 3.37
N LEU A 47 -1.85 -7.94 3.61
CA LEU A 47 -0.84 -8.28 4.63
C LEU A 47 -1.41 -8.09 6.03
N ASP A 48 -2.06 -6.97 6.28
CA ASP A 48 -2.68 -6.65 7.56
C ASP A 48 -3.76 -7.68 7.93
N HIS A 49 -4.65 -8.00 7.01
CA HIS A 49 -5.68 -9.03 7.18
C HIS A 49 -5.09 -10.43 7.49
N LYS A 50 -3.90 -10.72 7.00
CA LYS A 50 -3.13 -11.92 7.35
C LYS A 50 -2.39 -11.81 8.68
N GLY A 51 -2.53 -10.69 9.40
CA GLY A 51 -1.92 -10.47 10.70
C GLY A 51 -0.46 -10.06 10.65
N ALA A 52 -0.02 -9.38 9.58
CA ALA A 52 1.35 -8.91 9.46
C ALA A 52 1.75 -7.91 10.56
N ARG A 53 0.81 -7.31 11.26
CA ARG A 53 1.04 -6.36 12.37
C ARG A 53 0.68 -6.92 13.76
N LEU A 54 0.54 -8.25 13.91
CA LEU A 54 0.28 -8.88 15.21
C LEU A 54 1.55 -9.13 16.02
N ASP A 55 2.70 -9.24 15.37
CA ASP A 55 3.98 -9.52 16.02
C ASP A 55 4.81 -8.24 16.21
N ALA A 56 5.66 -8.17 17.21
CA ALA A 56 6.43 -6.97 17.59
C ALA A 56 7.35 -6.40 16.48
N MET A 57 7.74 -7.21 15.49
CA MET A 57 8.56 -6.78 14.35
C MET A 57 7.80 -6.65 13.03
N SER A 58 6.50 -6.65 13.09
CA SER A 58 5.63 -6.84 11.94
C SER A 58 5.39 -5.59 11.11
N PHE A 59 5.61 -4.40 11.69
CA PHE A 59 5.45 -3.14 10.96
C PHE A 59 6.38 -3.06 9.74
N GLU A 60 7.59 -3.62 9.81
CA GLU A 60 8.54 -3.64 8.67
C GLU A 60 7.93 -4.28 7.42
N THR A 61 7.06 -5.27 7.59
CA THR A 61 6.38 -5.96 6.49
C THR A 61 5.47 -5.02 5.69
N VAL A 62 4.83 -4.06 6.36
CA VAL A 62 3.90 -3.11 5.76
C VAL A 62 4.52 -1.73 5.50
N ALA A 63 5.66 -1.41 6.09
CA ALA A 63 6.36 -0.13 5.97
C ALA A 63 6.66 0.27 4.52
N SER A 64 6.84 -0.72 3.63
CA SER A 64 7.06 -0.45 2.21
C SER A 64 5.84 0.14 1.48
N TYR A 65 4.65 0.11 2.08
CA TYR A 65 3.39 0.61 1.51
C TYR A 65 2.94 1.94 2.12
N THR A 66 3.55 2.37 3.22
CA THR A 66 3.17 3.54 3.99
C THR A 66 4.22 4.65 3.90
N SER A 67 3.87 5.87 4.25
CA SER A 67 4.79 7.01 4.36
C SER A 67 5.27 7.22 5.79
N TRP A 68 4.62 6.62 6.79
CA TRP A 68 5.06 6.69 8.19
C TRP A 68 6.14 5.65 8.48
N HIS A 69 6.98 5.93 9.47
CA HIS A 69 8.16 5.12 9.82
C HIS A 69 7.92 4.20 11.01
N ASP A 70 6.93 4.52 11.82
CA ASP A 70 6.50 3.78 13.00
C ASP A 70 4.98 3.86 13.13
N GLU A 71 4.43 3.08 14.04
CA GLU A 71 3.01 3.12 14.42
C GLU A 71 2.87 3.15 15.94
N PRO A 72 1.77 3.72 16.47
CA PRO A 72 1.52 3.69 17.90
C PRO A 72 1.30 2.27 18.40
N THR A 73 1.51 2.06 19.69
CA THR A 73 1.10 0.81 20.33
C THR A 73 -0.42 0.76 20.38
N TRP A 74 -1.01 -0.15 19.63
CA TRP A 74 -2.45 -0.35 19.59
C TRP A 74 -2.93 -1.18 20.76
N GLY A 75 -3.91 -0.69 21.53
CA GLY A 75 -4.54 -1.44 22.63
C GLY A 75 -5.53 -2.50 22.16
N HIS A 76 -5.90 -2.47 20.87
CA HIS A 76 -6.88 -3.39 20.28
C HIS A 76 -6.55 -3.73 18.82
N VAL A 77 -7.17 -4.80 18.34
CA VAL A 77 -7.12 -5.27 16.96
C VAL A 77 -8.54 -5.37 16.44
N VAL A 78 -8.82 -4.77 15.30
CA VAL A 78 -10.10 -4.89 14.61
C VAL A 78 -10.15 -6.23 13.90
N VAL A 79 -11.20 -7.00 14.16
CA VAL A 79 -11.43 -8.31 13.53
C VAL A 79 -12.40 -8.14 12.37
N THR A 80 -11.99 -8.56 11.19
CA THR A 80 -12.79 -8.39 9.98
C THR A 80 -13.07 -9.72 9.30
N ARG A 81 -14.19 -9.81 8.57
CA ARG A 81 -14.45 -10.90 7.63
C ARG A 81 -13.67 -10.70 6.33
N GLY A 82 -13.59 -9.46 5.88
CA GLY A 82 -12.92 -9.08 4.66
C GLY A 82 -12.97 -7.58 4.42
N PHE A 83 -12.44 -7.18 3.29
CA PHE A 83 -12.45 -5.79 2.83
C PHE A 83 -12.60 -5.72 1.31
N VAL A 84 -13.10 -4.57 0.83
CA VAL A 84 -13.24 -4.26 -0.60
C VAL A 84 -12.60 -2.90 -0.87
N VAL A 85 -11.64 -2.85 -1.76
CA VAL A 85 -10.99 -1.62 -2.21
C VAL A 85 -11.68 -1.12 -3.47
N ALA A 86 -12.04 0.16 -3.54
CA ALA A 86 -12.55 0.77 -4.75
C ALA A 86 -11.44 0.80 -5.82
N GLU A 87 -11.59 -0.01 -6.88
CA GLU A 87 -10.56 -0.17 -7.92
C GLU A 87 -10.71 0.80 -9.08
N GLN A 88 -11.92 1.32 -9.29
CA GLN A 88 -12.21 2.17 -10.43
C GLN A 88 -11.90 3.62 -10.11
N TYR A 89 -11.11 4.27 -10.96
CA TYR A 89 -10.72 5.68 -10.83
C TYR A 89 -11.90 6.63 -10.57
N ARG A 90 -13.06 6.37 -11.16
CA ARG A 90 -14.28 7.17 -10.95
C ARG A 90 -14.83 7.12 -9.51
N GLN A 91 -14.39 6.15 -8.70
CA GLN A 91 -14.80 5.99 -7.31
C GLN A 91 -13.84 6.72 -6.35
N TRP A 92 -12.70 7.20 -6.86
CA TRP A 92 -11.70 7.88 -6.07
C TRP A 92 -11.96 9.38 -6.03
N GLU A 93 -11.52 10.02 -4.95
CA GLU A 93 -11.35 11.46 -4.93
C GLU A 93 -9.92 11.78 -5.40
N VAL A 94 -9.82 12.51 -6.51
CA VAL A 94 -8.53 12.90 -7.08
C VAL A 94 -8.19 14.29 -6.54
N ILE A 95 -7.12 14.37 -5.74
CA ILE A 95 -6.62 15.63 -5.21
C ILE A 95 -5.74 16.30 -6.28
N ASP A 96 -4.78 15.55 -6.81
CA ASP A 96 -3.95 15.95 -7.94
C ASP A 96 -3.42 14.72 -8.71
N SER A 97 -2.49 14.93 -9.65
CA SER A 97 -1.89 13.85 -10.45
C SER A 97 -1.04 12.85 -9.65
N LEU A 98 -0.66 13.21 -8.42
CA LEU A 98 0.23 12.44 -7.55
C LEU A 98 -0.42 12.10 -6.19
N GLU A 99 -1.71 12.42 -6.02
CA GLU A 99 -2.41 12.24 -4.75
C GLU A 99 -3.90 11.94 -4.96
N VAL A 100 -4.35 10.83 -4.39
CA VAL A 100 -5.73 10.35 -4.48
C VAL A 100 -6.24 9.84 -3.14
N VAL A 101 -7.56 9.83 -2.96
CA VAL A 101 -8.23 9.19 -1.82
C VAL A 101 -9.07 8.02 -2.34
N ILE A 102 -8.82 6.84 -1.78
CA ILE A 102 -9.43 5.58 -2.21
C ILE A 102 -10.32 5.04 -1.10
N PRO A 103 -11.63 4.91 -1.33
CA PRO A 103 -12.54 4.27 -0.39
C PRO A 103 -12.25 2.77 -0.25
N VAL A 104 -12.28 2.30 0.98
CA VAL A 104 -12.21 0.88 1.35
C VAL A 104 -13.35 0.56 2.27
N THR A 105 -14.08 -0.49 1.97
CA THR A 105 -15.17 -0.99 2.81
C THR A 105 -14.70 -2.21 3.57
N PHE A 106 -14.74 -2.17 4.91
CA PHE A 106 -14.48 -3.29 5.79
C PHE A 106 -15.78 -3.94 6.26
N GLN A 107 -15.76 -5.26 6.36
CA GLN A 107 -16.80 -6.04 7.04
C GLN A 107 -16.29 -6.35 8.46
N VAL A 108 -16.55 -5.46 9.40
CA VAL A 108 -16.10 -5.57 10.79
C VAL A 108 -16.96 -6.59 11.54
N LEU A 109 -16.34 -7.38 12.39
CA LEU A 109 -16.98 -8.32 13.32
C LEU A 109 -16.91 -7.86 14.78
N GLY A 110 -15.95 -6.99 15.08
CA GLY A 110 -15.69 -6.44 16.40
C GLY A 110 -14.23 -6.20 16.66
N SER A 111 -13.87 -5.93 17.92
CA SER A 111 -12.52 -5.60 18.35
C SER A 111 -12.03 -6.50 19.47
N VAL A 112 -10.78 -6.99 19.37
CA VAL A 112 -10.10 -7.71 20.45
C VAL A 112 -9.24 -6.72 21.21
N TYR A 113 -9.48 -6.59 22.51
CA TYR A 113 -8.68 -5.78 23.43
C TYR A 113 -7.57 -6.64 24.03
N LEU A 114 -6.31 -6.28 23.74
CA LEU A 114 -5.14 -7.12 24.05
C LEU A 114 -4.88 -7.21 25.55
N GLU A 115 -5.08 -6.13 26.28
CA GLU A 115 -4.83 -6.06 27.72
C GLU A 115 -5.75 -7.00 28.53
N THR A 116 -7.03 -7.03 28.15
CA THR A 116 -8.05 -7.80 28.86
C THR A 116 -8.26 -9.20 28.28
N ALA A 117 -7.71 -9.47 27.10
CA ALA A 117 -8.03 -10.63 26.28
C ALA A 117 -9.55 -10.77 26.07
N GLY A 118 -10.23 -9.65 25.83
CA GLY A 118 -11.69 -9.58 25.63
C GLY A 118 -12.03 -9.28 24.17
N PHE A 119 -13.20 -9.77 23.73
CA PHE A 119 -13.74 -9.45 22.40
C PHE A 119 -15.07 -8.70 22.57
N VAL A 120 -15.13 -7.54 21.94
CA VAL A 120 -16.38 -6.77 21.82
C VAL A 120 -16.89 -6.94 20.40
N GLN A 121 -18.02 -7.62 20.29
CA GLN A 121 -18.69 -7.83 18.99
C GLN A 121 -19.42 -6.54 18.58
N GLU A 122 -18.99 -5.95 17.47
CA GLU A 122 -19.60 -4.78 16.84
C GLU A 122 -19.65 -5.07 15.34
N THR A 123 -20.76 -5.65 14.92
CA THR A 123 -20.89 -6.08 13.53
C THR A 123 -21.38 -4.92 12.67
N GLU A 124 -20.51 -4.41 11.83
CA GLU A 124 -20.83 -3.28 10.95
C GLU A 124 -20.07 -3.33 9.64
N THR A 125 -20.53 -2.52 8.70
CA THR A 125 -19.80 -2.21 7.47
C THR A 125 -19.25 -0.81 7.62
N GLU A 126 -17.91 -0.72 7.70
CA GLU A 126 -17.17 0.54 7.86
C GLU A 126 -16.54 0.97 6.54
N GLU A 127 -16.73 2.22 6.13
CA GLU A 127 -15.99 2.80 5.03
C GLU A 127 -14.85 3.66 5.56
N VAL A 128 -13.63 3.35 5.12
CA VAL A 128 -12.42 4.11 5.43
C VAL A 128 -11.83 4.67 4.14
N ARG A 129 -11.44 5.92 4.16
CA ARG A 129 -10.88 6.64 3.02
C ARG A 129 -9.35 6.73 3.13
N PHE A 130 -8.65 5.98 2.27
CA PHE A 130 -7.19 5.94 2.25
C PHE A 130 -6.62 7.00 1.33
N ARG A 131 -5.88 7.95 1.89
CA ARG A 131 -5.11 8.94 1.15
C ARG A 131 -3.79 8.35 0.72
N VAL A 132 -3.54 8.34 -0.58
CA VAL A 132 -2.38 7.72 -1.21
C VAL A 132 -1.65 8.76 -2.05
N LYS A 133 -0.34 8.90 -1.82
CA LYS A 133 0.50 9.90 -2.48
C LYS A 133 1.71 9.26 -3.13
N ALA A 134 2.13 9.80 -4.27
CA ALA A 134 3.38 9.42 -4.91
C ALA A 134 4.58 10.06 -4.20
N VAL A 135 5.41 9.23 -3.55
CA VAL A 135 6.62 9.64 -2.84
C VAL A 135 7.81 8.91 -3.47
N LYS A 136 8.82 9.65 -3.94
CA LYS A 136 10.02 9.08 -4.59
C LYS A 136 9.65 8.06 -5.69
N ASN A 137 8.72 8.42 -6.55
CA ASN A 137 8.22 7.60 -7.67
C ASN A 137 7.53 6.29 -7.27
N ARG A 138 6.94 6.24 -6.07
CA ARG A 138 6.15 5.10 -5.57
C ARG A 138 4.92 5.61 -4.84
N TRP A 139 3.80 4.97 -5.04
CA TRP A 139 2.60 5.22 -4.25
C TRP A 139 2.80 4.76 -2.81
N ARG A 140 2.37 5.59 -1.85
CA ARG A 140 2.43 5.34 -0.41
C ARG A 140 1.13 5.78 0.24
N ILE A 141 0.64 5.00 1.18
CA ILE A 141 -0.47 5.38 2.04
C ILE A 141 0.04 6.44 3.02
N VAL A 142 -0.64 7.58 3.06
CA VAL A 142 -0.34 8.71 3.94
C VAL A 142 -1.26 8.69 5.14
N GLU A 143 -2.55 8.42 4.90
CA GLU A 143 -3.64 8.40 5.89
C GLU A 143 -4.71 7.38 5.49
N PRO A 144 -5.50 6.93 6.46
CA PRO A 144 -5.31 7.03 7.90
C PRO A 144 -4.30 6.03 8.42
N MET A 145 -3.76 6.27 9.63
CA MET A 145 -3.04 5.28 10.41
C MET A 145 -4.09 4.58 11.30
N LEU A 146 -4.36 3.31 11.02
CA LEU A 146 -5.41 2.52 11.67
C LEU A 146 -4.82 1.43 12.56
N PRO A 147 -5.54 0.98 13.61
CA PRO A 147 -5.19 -0.25 14.30
C PRO A 147 -5.17 -1.44 13.32
N PRO A 148 -4.48 -2.54 13.66
CA PRO A 148 -4.46 -3.73 12.80
C PRO A 148 -5.88 -4.24 12.49
N HIS A 149 -6.15 -4.50 11.19
CA HIS A 149 -7.40 -5.07 10.70
C HIS A 149 -7.16 -6.51 10.27
N VAL A 150 -7.43 -7.44 11.16
CA VAL A 150 -7.05 -8.84 11.02
C VAL A 150 -8.25 -9.72 10.69
N GLY A 151 -8.06 -10.65 9.77
CA GLY A 151 -9.08 -11.63 9.42
C GLY A 151 -9.43 -12.56 10.59
N GLN A 152 -10.74 -12.82 10.79
CA GLN A 152 -11.24 -13.67 11.88
C GLN A 152 -10.46 -14.98 12.03
N LYS A 153 -10.26 -15.73 10.93
CA LYS A 153 -9.53 -17.00 10.95
C LYS A 153 -8.09 -16.84 11.47
N ARG A 154 -7.41 -15.77 11.08
CA ARG A 154 -6.04 -15.48 11.53
C ARG A 154 -6.03 -15.12 13.01
N MET A 155 -7.01 -14.31 13.46
CA MET A 155 -7.11 -13.93 14.87
C MET A 155 -7.40 -15.14 15.77
N VAL A 156 -8.32 -16.04 15.38
CA VAL A 156 -8.57 -17.32 16.08
C VAL A 156 -7.30 -18.16 16.17
N ASN A 157 -6.49 -18.23 15.12
CA ASN A 157 -5.23 -18.97 15.14
C ASN A 157 -4.20 -18.31 16.05
N PHE A 158 -4.10 -16.98 16.04
CA PHE A 158 -3.19 -16.22 16.91
C PHE A 158 -3.50 -16.46 18.37
N VAL A 159 -4.79 -16.39 18.77
CA VAL A 159 -5.23 -16.69 20.14
C VAL A 159 -4.94 -18.16 20.51
N ARG A 160 -5.14 -19.09 19.58
CA ARG A 160 -4.81 -20.50 19.79
C ARG A 160 -3.31 -20.71 20.04
N GLU A 161 -2.45 -20.04 19.28
CA GLU A 161 -0.99 -20.10 19.46
C GLU A 161 -0.57 -19.53 20.83
N ALA A 162 -1.21 -18.42 21.27
CA ALA A 162 -1.01 -17.86 22.60
C ALA A 162 -1.46 -18.83 23.70
N LEU A 163 -2.64 -19.45 23.54
CA LEU A 163 -3.19 -20.44 24.48
C LEU A 163 -2.27 -21.65 24.66
N LEU A 164 -1.60 -22.11 23.61
CA LEU A 164 -0.67 -23.23 23.69
C LEU A 164 0.61 -22.92 24.47
N LYS A 165 1.00 -21.64 24.51
CA LYS A 165 2.22 -21.17 25.20
C LYS A 165 1.95 -20.71 26.64
N GLU A 166 0.70 -20.37 26.95
CA GLU A 166 0.33 -19.85 28.27
C GLU A 166 0.32 -20.97 29.33
N THR A 167 0.93 -20.71 30.47
CA THR A 167 1.03 -21.64 31.60
C THR A 167 0.14 -21.28 32.78
N ASP A 168 -0.26 -20.00 32.90
CA ASP A 168 -1.18 -19.53 33.93
C ASP A 168 -2.61 -20.02 33.65
N PRO A 169 -3.23 -20.80 34.54
CA PRO A 169 -4.57 -21.33 34.32
C PRO A 169 -5.63 -20.24 34.10
N ALA A 170 -5.59 -19.14 34.86
CA ALA A 170 -6.57 -18.07 34.75
C ALA A 170 -6.46 -17.30 33.41
N LYS A 171 -5.25 -17.16 32.88
CA LYS A 171 -5.03 -16.59 31.55
C LYS A 171 -5.45 -17.56 30.45
N ARG A 172 -5.19 -18.85 30.62
CA ARG A 172 -5.66 -19.89 29.69
C ARG A 172 -7.17 -19.89 29.55
N ASP A 173 -7.89 -19.80 30.66
CA ASP A 173 -9.36 -19.77 30.66
C ASP A 173 -9.87 -18.54 29.88
N ARG A 174 -9.27 -17.36 30.10
CA ARG A 174 -9.62 -16.13 29.34
C ARG A 174 -9.32 -16.26 27.85
N LEU A 175 -8.16 -16.77 27.48
CA LEU A 175 -7.81 -17.00 26.08
C LEU A 175 -8.72 -18.04 25.42
N GLY A 176 -9.12 -19.07 26.17
CA GLY A 176 -10.10 -20.06 25.70
C GLY A 176 -11.45 -19.43 25.41
N ALA A 177 -11.96 -18.63 26.35
CA ALA A 177 -13.21 -17.88 26.17
C ALA A 177 -13.14 -16.94 24.96
N LEU A 178 -12.07 -16.15 24.84
CA LEU A 178 -11.82 -15.27 23.69
C LEU A 178 -11.82 -16.05 22.37
N GLN A 179 -11.17 -17.22 22.33
CA GLN A 179 -11.15 -18.03 21.10
C GLN A 179 -12.55 -18.49 20.69
N ASP A 180 -13.38 -18.86 21.67
CA ASP A 180 -14.75 -19.31 21.41
C ASP A 180 -15.66 -18.17 20.97
N GLU A 181 -15.52 -16.97 21.55
CA GLU A 181 -16.22 -15.77 21.11
C GLU A 181 -15.87 -15.40 19.67
N LEU A 182 -14.59 -15.40 19.34
CA LEU A 182 -14.09 -15.12 17.98
C LEU A 182 -14.62 -16.13 16.95
N ARG A 183 -14.74 -17.42 17.31
CA ARG A 183 -15.32 -18.45 16.43
C ARG A 183 -16.81 -18.27 16.20
N LYS A 184 -17.53 -17.76 17.20
CA LYS A 184 -18.99 -17.56 17.16
C LYS A 184 -19.36 -16.23 16.47
N ALA A 185 -18.42 -15.27 16.40
CA ALA A 185 -18.67 -13.98 15.79
C ALA A 185 -19.14 -14.13 14.34
N LYS A 186 -20.31 -13.62 14.06
CA LYS A 186 -20.96 -13.64 12.75
C LYS A 186 -21.47 -12.25 12.40
N GLN A 187 -21.53 -12.00 11.12
CA GLN A 187 -22.18 -10.82 10.59
C GLN A 187 -23.67 -11.03 10.50
#